data_37527a21488b29c2eada697abef94a6f
#
_entry.id   37527a21488b29c2eada697abef94a6f
#
_cell.length_a   1.000
_cell.length_b   1.000
_cell.length_c   1.000
_cell.angle_alpha   90.00
_cell.angle_beta   90.00
_cell.angle_gamma   90.00
#
_symmetry.space_group_name_H-M   'P 1'
#
loop_
_entity.id
_entity.type
_entity.pdbx_description
1 polymer ?
#
loop_
_entity_poly.entity_id
_entity_poly.type
_entity_poly.pdbx_seq_one_letter_code
_entity_poly.pdbx_strand_id
1 'polypeptide(L)'
;MDNPTLLLQRQRMLLEIEYNHEKEEFRKQTETMGVERKVRRGDAWFPISIGRSYYNSLNQMVVEVMRQPGSDIEHNFEAGRPVCFFTIKNDMGTAGAKNTKGGSKLQYLSFTATVSYAEQDRMVVALPDSGRIVDLQRQDALGVQLFFDETSYRLMFEALDRVIRARSGRLADLRDIFYTKAPASRYTFDAMRFPWLNASQEKAVNEVLWAKDVAVVHGPPGTGKTTTLVEAIFETLRRESQVLVCAQSNMAVDWISEKLVDRGINVLRIGNPTRVNDKMLSFTYERRFEAHPDYPQLWSIRKAIRELRQQRKHADSWHQKMDRLKSRATELELRIRSSLFGEARVIASTLTGAANRVLEGEKYSTLFIDEAAQALEAACWIAIRKAGRVILAGDHCQLPPTVKSIMALKGGLGKTLMERIVENKPETVTLLKMQYRMNEQIMKFSSEWFYNGMWSRRLRSVTVASSIMTHR
;
A
#
# COMPACT_ATOMS: atom_id res chain seq x y z
N MET A 1 30.23 -0.08 -18.28
CA MET A 1 29.12 -0.81 -17.66
C MET A 1 28.60 0.03 -16.50
N ASP A 2 27.35 0.43 -16.55
CA ASP A 2 26.77 1.22 -15.48
C ASP A 2 26.72 0.38 -14.20
N ASN A 3 27.30 0.91 -13.15
CA ASN A 3 27.32 0.24 -11.85
C ASN A 3 25.89 0.30 -11.24
N PRO A 4 25.22 -0.84 -10.99
CA PRO A 4 23.87 -0.89 -10.42
C PRO A 4 23.71 -0.05 -9.15
N THR A 5 24.74 -0.07 -8.29
CA THR A 5 24.77 0.68 -7.03
C THR A 5 24.74 2.19 -7.26
N LEU A 6 25.52 2.70 -8.23
CA LEU A 6 25.53 4.13 -8.58
C LEU A 6 24.20 4.59 -9.15
N LEU A 7 23.56 3.78 -9.99
CA LEU A 7 22.24 4.09 -10.55
C LEU A 7 21.17 4.14 -9.46
N LEU A 8 21.21 3.23 -8.50
CA LEU A 8 20.31 3.25 -7.33
C LEU A 8 20.59 4.42 -6.39
N GLN A 9 21.85 4.79 -6.19
CA GLN A 9 22.22 5.99 -5.43
C GLN A 9 21.65 7.26 -6.10
N ARG A 10 21.70 7.32 -7.44
CA ARG A 10 21.06 8.40 -8.19
C ARG A 10 19.53 8.40 -7.98
N GLN A 11 18.87 7.26 -8.04
CA GLN A 11 17.43 7.16 -7.76
C GLN A 11 17.10 7.63 -6.33
N ARG A 12 17.92 7.26 -5.36
CA ARG A 12 17.76 7.71 -3.98
C ARG A 12 17.88 9.23 -3.84
N MET A 13 18.85 9.83 -4.52
CA MET A 13 19.03 11.29 -4.53
C MET A 13 17.84 12.00 -5.20
N LEU A 14 17.32 11.47 -6.29
CA LEU A 14 16.14 12.02 -6.96
C LEU A 14 14.89 11.91 -6.10
N LEU A 15 14.73 10.81 -5.36
CA LEU A 15 13.67 10.64 -4.38
C LEU A 15 13.78 11.65 -3.23
N GLU A 16 14.99 11.99 -2.79
CA GLU A 16 15.22 13.01 -1.77
C GLU A 16 14.83 14.41 -2.26
N ILE A 17 15.10 14.71 -3.54
CA ILE A 17 14.65 15.97 -4.17
C ILE A 17 13.11 16.03 -4.19
N GLU A 18 12.43 14.95 -4.58
CA GLU A 18 10.97 14.85 -4.56
C GLU A 18 10.40 15.02 -3.15
N TYR A 19 10.96 14.31 -2.20
CA TYR A 19 10.56 14.39 -0.79
C TYR A 19 10.68 15.81 -0.24
N ASN A 20 11.81 16.47 -0.46
CA ASN A 20 12.04 17.83 0.00
C ASN A 20 11.10 18.83 -0.68
N HIS A 21 10.83 18.64 -1.97
CA HIS A 21 9.87 19.44 -2.72
C HIS A 21 8.45 19.31 -2.15
N GLU A 22 7.96 18.08 -1.98
CA GLU A 22 6.62 17.85 -1.44
C GLU A 22 6.48 18.35 0.00
N LYS A 23 7.51 18.16 0.82
CA LYS A 23 7.52 18.61 2.21
C LYS A 23 7.50 20.15 2.29
N GLU A 24 8.23 20.82 1.45
CA GLU A 24 8.27 22.30 1.39
C GLU A 24 6.95 22.87 0.86
N GLU A 25 6.36 22.26 -0.17
CA GLU A 25 5.04 22.65 -0.67
C GLU A 25 3.94 22.46 0.40
N PHE A 26 3.95 21.34 1.10
CA PHE A 26 3.02 21.10 2.21
C PHE A 26 3.24 22.13 3.32
N ARG A 27 4.50 22.42 3.68
CA ARG A 27 4.84 23.40 4.70
C ARG A 27 4.36 24.80 4.32
N LYS A 28 4.60 25.24 3.10
CA LYS A 28 4.08 26.53 2.59
C LYS A 28 2.57 26.60 2.69
N GLN A 29 1.86 25.56 2.26
CA GLN A 29 0.40 25.50 2.32
C GLN A 29 -0.12 25.46 3.76
N THR A 30 0.63 24.89 4.70
CA THR A 30 0.19 24.68 6.08
C THR A 30 0.60 25.82 7.01
N GLU A 31 1.83 26.34 6.93
CA GLU A 31 2.35 27.37 7.83
C GLU A 31 1.89 28.79 7.46
N THR A 32 1.76 29.08 6.16
CA THR A 32 1.32 30.40 5.70
C THR A 32 -0.18 30.62 5.80
N MET A 33 -0.94 29.56 6.02
CA MET A 33 -2.39 29.57 6.04
C MET A 33 -2.94 29.65 7.48
N GLY A 34 -3.74 30.67 7.77
CA GLY A 34 -4.45 30.77 9.08
C GLY A 34 -5.43 29.60 9.30
N VAL A 35 -5.75 29.31 10.59
CA VAL A 35 -6.61 28.20 10.98
C VAL A 35 -7.96 28.23 10.26
N GLU A 36 -8.62 29.38 10.18
CA GLU A 36 -9.92 29.51 9.50
C GLU A 36 -9.86 29.08 8.02
N ARG A 37 -8.77 29.42 7.34
CA ARG A 37 -8.62 29.05 5.93
C ARG A 37 -8.36 27.57 5.74
N LYS A 38 -7.61 26.94 6.67
CA LYS A 38 -7.42 25.46 6.69
C LYS A 38 -8.74 24.74 6.93
N VAL A 39 -9.55 25.24 7.86
CA VAL A 39 -10.88 24.67 8.16
C VAL A 39 -11.80 24.77 6.93
N ARG A 40 -11.84 25.93 6.26
CA ARG A 40 -12.62 26.10 5.02
C ARG A 40 -12.18 25.19 3.88
N ARG A 41 -10.90 24.83 3.82
CA ARG A 41 -10.38 23.89 2.83
C ARG A 41 -10.62 22.42 3.18
N GLY A 42 -11.07 22.14 4.41
CA GLY A 42 -11.25 20.79 4.92
C GLY A 42 -9.94 20.11 5.39
N ASP A 43 -8.84 20.85 5.51
CA ASP A 43 -7.53 20.33 5.92
C ASP A 43 -7.35 20.36 7.44
N ALA A 44 -8.24 21.01 8.18
CA ALA A 44 -8.25 21.10 9.63
C ALA A 44 -9.67 21.15 10.20
N TRP A 45 -9.83 20.67 11.45
CA TRP A 45 -10.99 20.91 12.27
C TRP A 45 -10.61 21.74 13.50
N PHE A 46 -11.37 22.79 13.76
CA PHE A 46 -11.21 23.64 14.94
C PHE A 46 -12.52 24.41 15.23
N PRO A 47 -13.01 24.47 16.48
CA PRO A 47 -12.57 23.63 17.61
C PRO A 47 -13.02 22.19 17.44
N ILE A 48 -12.34 21.28 18.15
CA ILE A 48 -12.73 19.87 18.24
C ILE A 48 -13.03 19.48 19.68
N SER A 49 -13.81 18.43 19.84
CA SER A 49 -14.00 17.73 21.11
C SER A 49 -13.45 16.31 21.02
N ILE A 50 -12.94 15.82 22.15
CA ILE A 50 -12.43 14.45 22.30
C ILE A 50 -13.55 13.61 22.89
N GLY A 51 -13.95 12.56 22.17
CA GLY A 51 -14.93 11.59 22.58
C GLY A 51 -14.34 10.39 23.31
N ARG A 52 -14.88 9.21 23.05
CA ARG A 52 -14.44 7.97 23.69
C ARG A 52 -13.04 7.59 23.25
N SER A 53 -12.29 7.01 24.18
CA SER A 53 -11.01 6.38 23.92
C SER A 53 -11.10 4.89 24.24
N TYR A 54 -10.54 4.06 23.38
CA TYR A 54 -10.56 2.62 23.55
C TYR A 54 -9.38 1.96 22.85
N TYR A 55 -9.16 0.68 23.12
CA TYR A 55 -8.17 -0.10 22.39
C TYR A 55 -8.86 -0.87 21.26
N ASN A 56 -8.30 -0.76 20.04
CA ASN A 56 -8.76 -1.57 18.90
C ASN A 56 -8.27 -3.03 19.02
N SER A 57 -8.66 -3.88 18.08
CA SER A 57 -8.28 -5.30 18.05
C SER A 57 -6.76 -5.54 17.94
N LEU A 58 -6.03 -4.61 17.36
CA LEU A 58 -4.56 -4.64 17.29
C LEU A 58 -3.89 -4.06 18.53
N ASN A 59 -4.67 -3.81 19.61
CA ASN A 59 -4.19 -3.25 20.88
C ASN A 59 -3.58 -1.84 20.77
N GLN A 60 -4.03 -1.06 19.78
CA GLN A 60 -3.66 0.34 19.63
C GLN A 60 -4.69 1.22 20.34
N MET A 61 -4.23 2.25 21.06
CA MET A 61 -5.10 3.26 21.63
C MET A 61 -5.68 4.12 20.51
N VAL A 62 -6.99 4.19 20.43
CA VAL A 62 -7.71 5.06 19.49
C VAL A 62 -8.62 6.01 20.26
N VAL A 63 -8.86 7.18 19.67
CA VAL A 63 -9.70 8.22 20.25
C VAL A 63 -10.65 8.78 19.21
N GLU A 64 -11.88 9.04 19.61
CA GLU A 64 -12.86 9.73 18.78
C GLU A 64 -12.60 11.24 18.86
N VAL A 65 -12.54 11.85 17.69
CA VAL A 65 -12.39 13.30 17.48
C VAL A 65 -13.63 13.79 16.75
N MET A 66 -14.29 14.80 17.31
CA MET A 66 -15.53 15.34 16.79
C MET A 66 -15.39 16.85 16.54
N ARG A 67 -15.94 17.33 15.42
CA ARG A 67 -16.16 18.75 15.19
C ARG A 67 -17.60 19.12 15.51
N GLN A 68 -17.92 20.42 15.52
CA GLN A 68 -19.31 20.88 15.74
C GLN A 68 -20.21 20.31 14.64
N PRO A 69 -21.37 19.72 15.00
CA PRO A 69 -22.32 19.17 14.05
C PRO A 69 -22.89 20.24 13.10
N GLY A 70 -23.21 19.85 11.86
CA GLY A 70 -23.85 20.72 10.88
C GLY A 70 -22.88 21.60 10.08
N SER A 71 -21.62 21.28 10.07
CA SER A 71 -20.67 21.92 9.15
C SER A 71 -20.86 21.36 7.74
N ASP A 72 -21.28 22.20 6.78
CA ASP A 72 -21.40 21.83 5.36
C ASP A 72 -20.04 21.74 4.65
N ILE A 73 -18.93 21.90 5.39
CA ILE A 73 -17.60 21.88 4.82
C ILE A 73 -17.15 20.43 4.66
N GLU A 74 -16.95 20.00 3.42
CA GLU A 74 -16.26 18.74 3.13
C GLU A 74 -14.83 18.75 3.71
N HIS A 75 -14.36 17.61 4.14
CA HIS A 75 -13.01 17.49 4.70
C HIS A 75 -12.16 16.50 3.92
N ASN A 76 -10.83 16.68 4.04
CA ASN A 76 -9.81 15.88 3.36
C ASN A 76 -9.21 14.80 4.27
N PHE A 77 -9.80 14.53 5.44
CA PHE A 77 -9.35 13.47 6.33
C PHE A 77 -9.78 12.11 5.77
N GLU A 78 -8.80 11.27 5.53
CA GLU A 78 -8.99 9.91 5.02
C GLU A 78 -8.25 8.92 5.92
N ALA A 79 -8.74 7.69 5.98
CA ALA A 79 -8.07 6.61 6.71
C ALA A 79 -6.61 6.46 6.31
N GLY A 80 -5.73 6.32 7.32
CA GLY A 80 -4.28 6.20 7.17
C GLY A 80 -3.54 7.51 6.90
N ARG A 81 -4.23 8.65 6.80
CA ARG A 81 -3.56 9.96 6.73
C ARG A 81 -3.01 10.33 8.11
N PRO A 82 -1.78 10.83 8.19
CA PRO A 82 -1.25 11.37 9.42
C PRO A 82 -1.90 12.72 9.74
N VAL A 83 -2.13 12.95 11.03
CA VAL A 83 -2.67 14.20 11.58
C VAL A 83 -1.83 14.66 12.76
N CYS A 84 -1.83 15.96 12.99
CA CYS A 84 -1.27 16.56 14.20
C CYS A 84 -2.32 17.42 14.90
N PHE A 85 -2.19 17.50 16.23
CA PHE A 85 -3.05 18.32 17.07
C PHE A 85 -2.39 19.64 17.37
N PHE A 86 -3.18 20.70 17.52
CA PHE A 86 -2.70 22.03 17.85
C PHE A 86 -3.65 22.73 18.81
N THR A 87 -3.12 23.71 19.52
CA THR A 87 -3.86 24.64 20.38
C THR A 87 -3.61 26.07 19.94
N ILE A 88 -4.53 26.95 20.24
CA ILE A 88 -4.39 28.38 19.99
C ILE A 88 -4.12 29.06 21.34
N LYS A 89 -2.91 29.58 21.53
CA LYS A 89 -2.59 30.44 22.66
C LYS A 89 -2.85 31.89 22.29
N ASN A 90 -3.76 32.53 23.00
CA ASN A 90 -3.88 33.98 22.96
C ASN A 90 -2.70 34.54 23.79
N ASP A 91 -1.79 35.28 23.17
CA ASP A 91 -0.85 36.11 23.91
C ASP A 91 -1.67 37.13 24.71
N MET A 92 -1.94 36.84 25.97
CA MET A 92 -2.33 37.86 26.91
C MET A 92 -1.10 38.75 27.13
N GLY A 93 -1.01 39.79 26.30
CA GLY A 93 0.02 40.78 26.38
C GLY A 93 0.11 41.30 27.83
N THR A 94 1.28 41.23 28.42
CA THR A 94 1.64 41.98 29.61
C THR A 94 1.14 43.42 29.43
N ALA A 95 0.28 43.86 30.33
CA ALA A 95 -0.29 45.18 30.33
C ALA A 95 0.83 46.23 30.24
N GLY A 96 1.00 46.87 29.08
CA GLY A 96 1.97 47.94 28.90
C GLY A 96 2.34 48.34 27.49
N ALA A 97 1.98 47.63 26.46
CA ALA A 97 2.33 48.05 25.07
C ALA A 97 1.05 48.31 24.24
N LYS A 98 0.75 49.60 24.06
CA LYS A 98 -0.21 50.05 23.03
C LYS A 98 0.32 49.71 21.64
N ASN A 99 -0.52 49.08 20.85
CA ASN A 99 -0.32 48.77 19.40
C ASN A 99 0.58 47.60 19.05
N THR A 100 0.14 46.38 19.30
CA THR A 100 0.39 45.24 18.40
C THR A 100 -0.88 44.41 18.31
N LYS A 101 -1.39 44.16 17.09
CA LYS A 101 -2.48 43.20 16.84
C LYS A 101 -2.09 41.87 17.45
N GLY A 102 -2.78 41.43 18.50
CA GLY A 102 -2.54 40.17 19.18
C GLY A 102 -2.64 39.03 18.16
N GLY A 103 -1.51 38.50 17.75
CA GLY A 103 -1.45 37.33 16.90
C GLY A 103 -1.68 36.09 17.74
N SER A 104 -2.77 35.38 17.53
CA SER A 104 -2.98 34.04 18.10
C SER A 104 -1.91 33.10 17.56
N LYS A 105 -1.02 32.59 18.43
CA LYS A 105 0.07 31.69 18.04
C LYS A 105 -0.41 30.24 18.15
N LEU A 106 -0.33 29.54 17.02
CA LEU A 106 -0.54 28.10 16.96
C LEU A 106 0.59 27.35 17.69
N GLN A 107 0.22 26.47 18.60
CA GLN A 107 1.16 25.55 19.23
C GLN A 107 0.77 24.13 18.90
N TYR A 108 1.66 23.39 18.23
CA TYR A 108 1.47 21.99 17.91
C TYR A 108 1.84 21.10 19.10
N LEU A 109 1.09 20.00 19.29
CA LEU A 109 1.48 18.95 20.21
C LEU A 109 2.66 18.16 19.61
N SER A 110 3.46 17.55 20.49
CA SER A 110 4.74 16.89 20.12
C SER A 110 4.60 15.50 19.49
N PHE A 111 3.39 15.11 19.07
CA PHE A 111 3.13 13.81 18.49
C PHE A 111 2.20 13.91 17.27
N THR A 112 2.28 12.93 16.41
CA THR A 112 1.35 12.73 15.29
C THR A 112 0.49 11.50 15.56
N ALA A 113 -0.73 11.50 15.02
CA ALA A 113 -1.66 10.39 15.08
C ALA A 113 -2.03 9.98 13.63
N THR A 114 -2.67 8.85 13.49
CA THR A 114 -3.11 8.37 12.17
C THR A 114 -4.62 8.22 12.15
N VAL A 115 -5.27 8.74 11.14
CA VAL A 115 -6.71 8.56 10.95
C VAL A 115 -7.00 7.09 10.69
N SER A 116 -7.79 6.47 11.57
CA SER A 116 -8.27 5.10 11.39
C SER A 116 -9.55 5.07 10.56
N TYR A 117 -10.43 6.06 10.81
CA TYR A 117 -11.73 6.18 10.17
C TYR A 117 -12.20 7.64 10.23
N ALA A 118 -12.89 8.14 9.20
CA ALA A 118 -13.46 9.47 9.16
C ALA A 118 -14.86 9.47 8.54
N GLU A 119 -15.78 10.13 9.21
CA GLU A 119 -17.14 10.48 8.76
C GLU A 119 -17.27 12.00 8.68
N GLN A 120 -18.44 12.48 8.36
CA GLN A 120 -18.69 13.90 8.15
C GLN A 120 -18.27 14.79 9.33
N ASP A 121 -18.65 14.45 10.57
CA ASP A 121 -18.37 15.25 11.77
C ASP A 121 -17.60 14.50 12.86
N ARG A 122 -17.20 13.26 12.57
CA ARG A 122 -16.52 12.37 13.52
C ARG A 122 -15.39 11.64 12.81
N MET A 123 -14.24 11.57 13.45
CA MET A 123 -13.18 10.66 13.05
C MET A 123 -12.61 9.89 14.24
N VAL A 124 -12.00 8.76 13.98
CA VAL A 124 -11.26 7.96 14.93
C VAL A 124 -9.80 8.01 14.54
N VAL A 125 -8.94 8.36 15.48
CA VAL A 125 -7.49 8.44 15.26
C VAL A 125 -6.75 7.47 16.18
N ALA A 126 -5.74 6.80 15.63
CA ALA A 126 -4.84 5.96 16.38
C ALA A 126 -3.69 6.80 16.95
N LEU A 127 -3.53 6.76 18.28
CA LEU A 127 -2.46 7.46 18.97
C LEU A 127 -1.18 6.62 19.00
N PRO A 128 0.01 7.23 19.03
CA PRO A 128 1.28 6.49 19.09
C PRO A 128 1.43 5.72 20.40
N ASP A 129 0.89 6.24 21.50
CA ASP A 129 0.84 5.58 22.81
C ASP A 129 -0.37 6.06 23.63
N SER A 130 -0.71 5.31 24.68
CA SER A 130 -1.87 5.60 25.53
C SER A 130 -1.71 6.83 26.43
N GLY A 131 -0.47 7.26 26.67
CA GLY A 131 -0.20 8.45 27.49
C GLY A 131 -0.64 9.74 26.81
N ARG A 132 -0.69 9.75 25.47
CA ARG A 132 -1.05 10.93 24.69
C ARG A 132 -2.50 11.38 24.84
N ILE A 133 -3.39 10.52 25.32
CA ILE A 133 -4.77 10.92 25.59
C ILE A 133 -4.87 12.00 26.67
N VAL A 134 -3.99 11.93 27.67
CA VAL A 134 -3.93 12.94 28.75
C VAL A 134 -3.51 14.30 28.19
N ASP A 135 -2.59 14.29 27.22
CA ASP A 135 -2.15 15.51 26.55
C ASP A 135 -3.30 16.18 25.79
N LEU A 136 -4.16 15.38 25.14
CA LEU A 136 -5.35 15.87 24.43
C LEU A 136 -6.42 16.42 25.38
N GLN A 137 -6.69 15.71 26.49
CA GLN A 137 -7.74 16.08 27.46
C GLN A 137 -7.43 17.32 28.26
N ARG A 138 -6.16 17.74 28.36
CA ARG A 138 -5.72 18.92 29.11
C ARG A 138 -5.85 20.23 28.33
N GLN A 139 -6.25 20.20 27.07
CA GLN A 139 -6.29 21.39 26.23
C GLN A 139 -7.71 21.97 26.17
N ASP A 140 -7.86 23.26 26.42
CA ASP A 140 -9.15 23.94 26.41
C ASP A 140 -9.65 24.28 24.98
N ALA A 141 -8.72 24.55 24.05
CA ALA A 141 -9.03 24.86 22.66
C ALA A 141 -8.14 24.02 21.74
N LEU A 142 -8.65 22.85 21.39
CA LEU A 142 -7.95 21.86 20.59
C LEU A 142 -8.41 21.91 19.14
N GLY A 143 -7.47 21.76 18.22
CA GLY A 143 -7.70 21.54 16.79
C GLY A 143 -6.89 20.36 16.29
N VAL A 144 -7.27 19.86 15.14
CA VAL A 144 -6.57 18.80 14.41
C VAL A 144 -6.41 19.19 12.96
N GLN A 145 -5.26 18.90 12.37
CA GLN A 145 -5.01 19.13 10.96
C GLN A 145 -4.25 17.99 10.31
N LEU A 146 -4.37 17.88 9.00
CA LEU A 146 -3.55 16.97 8.21
C LEU A 146 -2.07 17.29 8.41
N PHE A 147 -1.26 16.22 8.42
CA PHE A 147 0.19 16.31 8.52
C PHE A 147 0.83 15.67 7.29
N PHE A 148 2.08 16.04 7.00
CA PHE A 148 2.82 15.47 5.87
C PHE A 148 3.11 13.99 6.10
N ASP A 149 2.78 13.14 5.12
CA ASP A 149 3.06 11.69 5.21
C ASP A 149 4.51 11.39 4.85
N GLU A 150 5.36 11.37 5.87
CA GLU A 150 6.76 10.98 5.74
C GLU A 150 6.96 9.45 5.70
N THR A 151 5.94 8.68 6.08
CA THR A 151 6.08 7.22 6.28
C THR A 151 6.42 6.52 4.99
N SER A 152 5.71 6.82 3.91
CA SER A 152 5.96 6.21 2.60
C SER A 152 7.36 6.51 2.09
N TYR A 153 7.83 7.74 2.25
CA TYR A 153 9.19 8.15 1.88
C TYR A 153 10.25 7.43 2.71
N ARG A 154 10.07 7.35 4.01
CA ARG A 154 10.98 6.63 4.90
C ARG A 154 11.13 5.18 4.48
N LEU A 155 10.01 4.49 4.20
CA LEU A 155 10.02 3.10 3.75
C LEU A 155 10.73 2.93 2.40
N MET A 156 10.55 3.86 1.47
CA MET A 156 11.25 3.86 0.19
C MET A 156 12.76 4.09 0.37
N PHE A 157 13.18 5.05 1.20
CA PHE A 157 14.60 5.27 1.52
C PHE A 157 15.24 4.06 2.18
N GLU A 158 14.58 3.45 3.17
CA GLU A 158 15.06 2.22 3.82
C GLU A 158 15.22 1.07 2.83
N ALA A 159 14.29 0.91 1.89
CA ALA A 159 14.35 -0.11 0.86
C ALA A 159 15.53 0.12 -0.09
N LEU A 160 15.70 1.36 -0.58
CA LEU A 160 16.83 1.72 -1.44
C LEU A 160 18.18 1.55 -0.71
N ASP A 161 18.28 1.99 0.53
CA ASP A 161 19.50 1.84 1.32
C ASP A 161 19.86 0.36 1.52
N ARG A 162 18.90 -0.52 1.74
CA ARG A 162 19.14 -1.95 1.87
C ARG A 162 19.62 -2.57 0.56
N VAL A 163 18.99 -2.27 -0.57
CA VAL A 163 19.40 -2.83 -1.87
C VAL A 163 20.75 -2.28 -2.33
N ILE A 164 21.07 -1.01 -2.04
CA ILE A 164 22.36 -0.40 -2.34
C ILE A 164 23.48 -1.09 -1.52
N ARG A 165 23.24 -1.35 -0.24
CA ARG A 165 24.23 -1.95 0.68
C ARG A 165 24.34 -3.47 0.53
N ALA A 166 23.43 -4.14 -0.15
CA ALA A 166 23.46 -5.59 -0.33
C ALA A 166 24.70 -6.00 -1.14
N ARG A 167 25.60 -6.75 -0.52
CA ARG A 167 26.84 -7.25 -1.16
C ARG A 167 26.69 -8.66 -1.71
N SER A 168 25.77 -9.44 -1.16
CA SER A 168 25.51 -10.83 -1.52
C SER A 168 24.08 -11.22 -1.19
N GLY A 169 23.68 -12.40 -1.64
CA GLY A 169 22.34 -12.94 -1.43
C GLY A 169 21.33 -12.46 -2.46
N ARG A 170 20.12 -12.99 -2.37
CA ARG A 170 19.11 -12.85 -3.43
C ARG A 170 18.76 -11.40 -3.78
N LEU A 171 18.75 -10.51 -2.80
CA LEU A 171 18.46 -9.08 -3.04
C LEU A 171 19.55 -8.44 -3.93
N ALA A 172 20.83 -8.75 -3.68
CA ALA A 172 21.93 -8.28 -4.51
C ALA A 172 21.84 -8.88 -5.92
N ASP A 173 21.54 -10.18 -6.03
CA ASP A 173 21.39 -10.87 -7.32
C ASP A 173 20.27 -10.24 -8.16
N LEU A 174 19.09 -10.00 -7.58
CA LEU A 174 17.97 -9.36 -8.27
C LEU A 174 18.31 -7.93 -8.71
N ARG A 175 18.97 -7.14 -7.85
CA ARG A 175 19.48 -5.82 -8.23
C ARG A 175 20.37 -5.90 -9.47
N ASP A 176 21.36 -6.76 -9.44
CA ASP A 176 22.34 -6.86 -10.52
C ASP A 176 21.70 -7.37 -11.81
N ILE A 177 20.77 -8.33 -11.72
CA ILE A 177 19.99 -8.80 -12.85
C ILE A 177 19.17 -7.66 -13.48
N PHE A 178 18.45 -6.87 -12.68
CA PHE A 178 17.58 -5.81 -13.20
C PHE A 178 18.36 -4.65 -13.83
N TYR A 179 19.55 -4.38 -13.35
CA TYR A 179 20.36 -3.23 -13.75
C TYR A 179 21.43 -3.54 -14.80
N THR A 180 21.62 -4.80 -15.16
CA THR A 180 22.62 -5.19 -16.18
C THR A 180 21.98 -5.90 -17.37
N LYS A 181 22.79 -6.17 -18.41
CA LYS A 181 22.38 -6.96 -19.55
C LYS A 181 22.58 -8.47 -19.37
N ALA A 182 23.05 -8.94 -18.19
CA ALA A 182 23.17 -10.35 -17.91
C ALA A 182 21.81 -11.04 -18.02
N PRO A 183 21.70 -12.21 -18.70
CA PRO A 183 20.44 -12.87 -18.95
C PRO A 183 19.77 -13.31 -17.64
N ALA A 184 18.43 -13.22 -17.59
CA ALA A 184 17.65 -13.76 -16.49
C ALA A 184 17.61 -15.30 -16.60
N SER A 185 17.64 -15.97 -15.45
CA SER A 185 17.59 -17.44 -15.38
C SER A 185 16.18 -17.96 -15.55
N ARG A 186 16.07 -19.17 -16.09
CA ARG A 186 14.80 -19.84 -16.37
C ARG A 186 14.81 -21.30 -15.93
N TYR A 187 13.63 -21.82 -15.58
CA TYR A 187 13.37 -23.25 -15.46
C TYR A 187 13.13 -23.86 -16.84
N THR A 188 13.38 -25.15 -16.97
CA THR A 188 13.15 -25.90 -18.22
C THR A 188 12.14 -27.01 -17.95
N PHE A 189 10.93 -26.86 -18.45
CA PHE A 189 9.88 -27.87 -18.48
C PHE A 189 8.88 -27.56 -19.61
N ASP A 190 8.04 -28.55 -19.96
CA ASP A 190 7.09 -28.42 -21.05
C ASP A 190 6.05 -27.34 -20.82
N ALA A 191 5.63 -26.66 -21.90
CA ALA A 191 4.59 -25.66 -21.84
C ALA A 191 3.25 -26.26 -21.44
N MET A 192 2.56 -25.59 -20.52
CA MET A 192 1.20 -25.96 -20.14
C MET A 192 0.18 -25.35 -21.09
N ARG A 193 -0.94 -26.06 -21.28
CA ARG A 193 -2.05 -25.61 -22.11
C ARG A 193 -3.20 -25.10 -21.27
N PHE A 194 -3.74 -23.96 -21.68
CA PHE A 194 -4.87 -23.28 -21.02
C PHE A 194 -5.95 -22.97 -22.06
N PRO A 195 -6.87 -23.92 -22.36
CA PRO A 195 -7.84 -23.74 -23.46
C PRO A 195 -8.77 -22.53 -23.31
N TRP A 196 -8.91 -21.99 -22.09
CA TRP A 196 -9.71 -20.80 -21.78
C TRP A 196 -8.96 -19.47 -21.97
N LEU A 197 -7.65 -19.51 -22.20
CA LEU A 197 -6.83 -18.34 -22.47
C LEU A 197 -6.58 -18.20 -23.98
N ASN A 198 -6.37 -16.96 -24.43
CA ASN A 198 -5.85 -16.76 -25.80
C ASN A 198 -4.35 -17.07 -25.86
N ALA A 199 -3.81 -17.19 -27.05
CA ALA A 199 -2.41 -17.60 -27.24
C ALA A 199 -1.38 -16.68 -26.55
N SER A 200 -1.62 -15.37 -26.50
CA SER A 200 -0.71 -14.44 -25.83
C SER A 200 -0.82 -14.53 -24.31
N GLN A 201 -2.00 -14.77 -23.77
CA GLN A 201 -2.22 -15.01 -22.35
C GLN A 201 -1.62 -16.35 -21.90
N GLU A 202 -1.85 -17.42 -22.68
CA GLU A 202 -1.25 -18.75 -22.43
C GLU A 202 0.28 -18.65 -22.43
N LYS A 203 0.85 -17.96 -23.39
CA LYS A 203 2.29 -17.70 -23.43
C LYS A 203 2.76 -16.95 -22.19
N ALA A 204 2.08 -15.89 -21.78
CA ALA A 204 2.45 -15.09 -20.63
C ALA A 204 2.44 -15.92 -19.32
N VAL A 205 1.44 -16.78 -19.12
CA VAL A 205 1.38 -17.68 -17.95
C VAL A 205 2.58 -18.64 -17.98
N ASN A 206 2.89 -19.26 -19.10
CA ASN A 206 4.06 -20.15 -19.21
C ASN A 206 5.38 -19.41 -18.94
N GLU A 207 5.57 -18.20 -19.47
CA GLU A 207 6.76 -17.40 -19.21
C GLU A 207 6.92 -17.06 -17.71
N VAL A 208 5.81 -16.77 -17.01
CA VAL A 208 5.81 -16.57 -15.55
C VAL A 208 6.25 -17.85 -14.82
N LEU A 209 5.75 -19.01 -15.24
CA LEU A 209 6.10 -20.29 -14.61
C LEU A 209 7.57 -20.68 -14.84
N TRP A 210 8.11 -20.38 -16.00
CA TRP A 210 9.53 -20.64 -16.32
C TRP A 210 10.50 -19.66 -15.68
N ALA A 211 10.07 -18.46 -15.30
CA ALA A 211 10.97 -17.45 -14.74
C ALA A 211 11.55 -17.90 -13.39
N LYS A 212 12.88 -17.84 -13.26
CA LYS A 212 13.60 -17.97 -11.97
C LYS A 212 13.80 -16.64 -11.30
N ASP A 213 14.01 -15.58 -12.07
CA ASP A 213 14.37 -14.26 -11.58
C ASP A 213 13.25 -13.26 -11.78
N VAL A 214 12.83 -13.08 -13.03
CA VAL A 214 11.84 -12.08 -13.39
C VAL A 214 11.06 -12.47 -14.65
N ALA A 215 9.79 -12.12 -14.69
CA ALA A 215 8.97 -12.07 -15.91
C ALA A 215 8.10 -10.81 -15.89
N VAL A 216 7.83 -10.28 -17.08
CA VAL A 216 6.99 -9.10 -17.28
C VAL A 216 5.81 -9.46 -18.17
N VAL A 217 4.61 -9.30 -17.61
CA VAL A 217 3.34 -9.39 -18.37
C VAL A 217 2.97 -7.98 -18.79
N HIS A 218 3.31 -7.63 -20.03
CA HIS A 218 2.96 -6.34 -20.61
C HIS A 218 1.54 -6.41 -21.16
N GLY A 219 0.60 -5.80 -20.48
CA GLY A 219 -0.83 -5.85 -20.79
C GLY A 219 -1.41 -4.50 -21.13
N PRO A 220 -1.51 -4.13 -22.43
CA PRO A 220 -2.27 -2.97 -22.88
C PRO A 220 -3.72 -2.99 -22.37
N PRO A 221 -4.44 -1.84 -22.40
CA PRO A 221 -5.80 -1.76 -21.89
C PRO A 221 -6.73 -2.80 -22.51
N GLY A 222 -7.52 -3.47 -21.67
CA GLY A 222 -8.53 -4.43 -22.14
C GLY A 222 -8.01 -5.78 -22.63
N THR A 223 -6.74 -6.11 -22.45
CA THR A 223 -6.15 -7.38 -22.89
C THR A 223 -6.31 -8.54 -21.91
N GLY A 224 -7.01 -8.32 -20.78
CA GLY A 224 -7.18 -9.35 -19.78
C GLY A 224 -5.94 -9.60 -18.91
N LYS A 225 -5.15 -8.54 -18.66
CA LYS A 225 -3.97 -8.58 -17.78
C LYS A 225 -4.27 -9.23 -16.44
N THR A 226 -5.32 -8.78 -15.74
CA THR A 226 -5.71 -9.34 -14.43
C THR A 226 -6.09 -10.81 -14.52
N THR A 227 -6.85 -11.20 -15.54
CA THR A 227 -7.20 -12.62 -15.79
C THR A 227 -5.97 -13.49 -15.98
N THR A 228 -5.02 -13.01 -16.80
CA THR A 228 -3.75 -13.69 -17.04
C THR A 228 -2.93 -13.81 -15.75
N LEU A 229 -2.86 -12.74 -14.97
CA LEU A 229 -2.10 -12.72 -13.72
C LEU A 229 -2.72 -13.64 -12.66
N VAL A 230 -4.04 -13.66 -12.54
CA VAL A 230 -4.76 -14.58 -11.63
C VAL A 230 -4.48 -16.04 -12.01
N GLU A 231 -4.49 -16.38 -13.30
CA GLU A 231 -4.13 -17.73 -13.75
C GLU A 231 -2.67 -18.08 -13.45
N ALA A 232 -1.74 -17.14 -13.68
CA ALA A 232 -0.34 -17.31 -13.33
C ALA A 232 -0.12 -17.53 -11.83
N ILE A 233 -0.84 -16.80 -10.98
CA ILE A 233 -0.81 -16.96 -9.53
C ILE A 233 -1.37 -18.35 -9.15
N PHE A 234 -2.53 -18.73 -9.69
CA PHE A 234 -3.15 -20.03 -9.43
C PHE A 234 -2.20 -21.19 -9.76
N GLU A 235 -1.57 -21.17 -10.94
CA GLU A 235 -0.61 -22.19 -11.35
C GLU A 235 0.68 -22.16 -10.53
N THR A 236 1.15 -20.99 -10.12
CA THR A 236 2.29 -20.86 -9.20
C THR A 236 1.99 -21.51 -7.85
N LEU A 237 0.80 -21.32 -7.32
CA LEU A 237 0.35 -21.91 -6.04
C LEU A 237 0.20 -23.43 -6.09
N ARG A 238 0.19 -24.07 -7.24
CA ARG A 238 0.31 -25.53 -7.37
C ARG A 238 1.71 -26.04 -7.06
N ARG A 239 2.71 -25.17 -7.08
CA ARG A 239 4.12 -25.48 -6.85
C ARG A 239 4.68 -24.81 -5.59
N GLU A 240 4.08 -23.73 -5.14
CA GLU A 240 4.48 -22.96 -3.97
C GLU A 240 3.34 -22.93 -2.95
N SER A 241 3.70 -22.93 -1.67
CA SER A 241 2.70 -22.89 -0.59
C SER A 241 1.99 -21.54 -0.50
N GLN A 242 2.73 -20.45 -0.77
CA GLN A 242 2.23 -19.10 -0.57
C GLN A 242 2.98 -18.11 -1.48
N VAL A 243 2.30 -17.08 -1.96
CA VAL A 243 2.88 -15.98 -2.73
C VAL A 243 2.50 -14.63 -2.13
N LEU A 244 3.33 -13.61 -2.40
CA LEU A 244 3.03 -12.21 -2.10
C LEU A 244 2.51 -11.51 -3.36
N VAL A 245 1.38 -10.81 -3.25
CA VAL A 245 0.78 -10.03 -4.34
C VAL A 245 0.67 -8.58 -3.91
N CYS A 246 1.28 -7.69 -4.66
CA CYS A 246 1.29 -6.25 -4.37
C CYS A 246 0.80 -5.42 -5.55
N ALA A 247 0.31 -4.23 -5.26
CA ALA A 247 0.06 -3.16 -6.23
C ALA A 247 0.28 -1.79 -5.58
N GLN A 248 0.34 -0.74 -6.39
CA GLN A 248 0.54 0.62 -5.90
C GLN A 248 -0.66 1.12 -5.08
N SER A 249 -1.89 0.87 -5.53
CA SER A 249 -3.11 1.35 -4.89
C SER A 249 -3.89 0.26 -4.18
N ASN A 250 -4.65 0.64 -3.14
CA ASN A 250 -5.58 -0.28 -2.46
C ASN A 250 -6.62 -0.86 -3.43
N MET A 251 -7.14 -0.03 -4.34
CA MET A 251 -8.14 -0.45 -5.32
C MET A 251 -7.60 -1.57 -6.24
N ALA A 252 -6.35 -1.46 -6.71
CA ALA A 252 -5.74 -2.49 -7.54
C ALA A 252 -5.51 -3.79 -6.76
N VAL A 253 -5.06 -3.70 -5.49
CA VAL A 253 -4.90 -4.86 -4.61
C VAL A 253 -6.23 -5.56 -4.36
N ASP A 254 -7.28 -4.80 -4.06
CA ASP A 254 -8.59 -5.35 -3.79
C ASP A 254 -9.19 -6.02 -5.04
N TRP A 255 -9.04 -5.39 -6.19
CA TRP A 255 -9.52 -5.94 -7.46
C TRP A 255 -8.90 -7.29 -7.81
N ILE A 256 -7.57 -7.41 -7.72
CA ILE A 256 -6.91 -8.70 -7.97
C ILE A 256 -7.26 -9.73 -6.89
N SER A 257 -7.35 -9.29 -5.64
CA SER A 257 -7.72 -10.15 -4.51
C SER A 257 -9.13 -10.75 -4.66
N GLU A 258 -10.12 -9.93 -5.09
CA GLU A 258 -11.46 -10.42 -5.40
C GLU A 258 -11.43 -11.54 -6.45
N LYS A 259 -10.66 -11.35 -7.53
CA LYS A 259 -10.54 -12.36 -8.60
C LYS A 259 -9.88 -13.64 -8.12
N LEU A 260 -8.93 -13.54 -7.19
CA LEU A 260 -8.31 -14.71 -6.57
C LEU A 260 -9.27 -15.45 -5.64
N VAL A 261 -10.07 -14.72 -4.85
CA VAL A 261 -11.11 -15.28 -4.00
C VAL A 261 -12.19 -15.96 -4.84
N ASP A 262 -12.65 -15.34 -5.93
CA ASP A 262 -13.61 -15.92 -6.87
C ASP A 262 -13.09 -17.24 -7.48
N ARG A 263 -11.77 -17.41 -7.57
CA ARG A 263 -11.10 -18.64 -8.00
C ARG A 263 -10.94 -19.68 -6.89
N GLY A 264 -11.42 -19.39 -5.68
CA GLY A 264 -11.33 -20.26 -4.52
C GLY A 264 -9.98 -20.22 -3.78
N ILE A 265 -9.16 -19.21 -4.01
CA ILE A 265 -7.86 -19.03 -3.35
C ILE A 265 -8.06 -18.29 -2.03
N ASN A 266 -7.50 -18.82 -0.95
CA ASN A 266 -7.52 -18.13 0.34
C ASN A 266 -6.54 -16.98 0.37
N VAL A 267 -7.07 -15.75 0.39
CA VAL A 267 -6.32 -14.50 0.40
C VAL A 267 -6.34 -13.90 1.81
N LEU A 268 -5.18 -13.48 2.31
CA LEU A 268 -5.05 -12.65 3.50
C LEU A 268 -4.65 -11.23 3.08
N ARG A 269 -5.55 -10.28 3.24
CA ARG A 269 -5.39 -8.88 2.86
C ARG A 269 -4.74 -8.10 4.00
N ILE A 270 -3.51 -7.63 3.80
CA ILE A 270 -2.79 -6.79 4.76
C ILE A 270 -3.06 -5.32 4.44
N GLY A 271 -3.58 -4.59 5.40
CA GLY A 271 -3.89 -3.18 5.27
C GLY A 271 -4.99 -2.74 6.23
N ASN A 272 -5.20 -1.43 6.33
CA ASN A 272 -6.25 -0.89 7.18
C ASN A 272 -7.64 -1.25 6.60
N PRO A 273 -8.53 -1.91 7.37
CA PRO A 273 -9.86 -2.31 6.91
C PRO A 273 -10.69 -1.17 6.31
N THR A 274 -10.51 0.05 6.79
CA THR A 274 -11.26 1.22 6.30
C THR A 274 -10.82 1.70 4.89
N ARG A 275 -9.72 1.18 4.38
CA ARG A 275 -9.20 1.43 3.02
C ARG A 275 -9.47 0.29 2.05
N VAL A 276 -10.09 -0.77 2.51
CA VAL A 276 -10.38 -1.98 1.76
C VAL A 276 -11.84 -1.94 1.36
N ASN A 277 -12.17 -2.39 0.15
CA ASN A 277 -13.55 -2.43 -0.30
C ASN A 277 -14.38 -3.46 0.51
N ASP A 278 -15.71 -3.31 0.49
CA ASP A 278 -16.61 -4.11 1.31
C ASP A 278 -16.48 -5.63 1.06
N LYS A 279 -16.23 -6.05 -0.18
CA LYS A 279 -16.08 -7.46 -0.53
C LYS A 279 -14.85 -8.09 0.09
N MET A 280 -13.76 -7.32 0.18
CA MET A 280 -12.49 -7.79 0.73
C MET A 280 -12.35 -7.54 2.23
N LEU A 281 -13.28 -6.84 2.87
CA LEU A 281 -13.21 -6.45 4.27
C LEU A 281 -13.03 -7.65 5.21
N SER A 282 -13.80 -8.73 5.01
CA SER A 282 -13.71 -9.95 5.81
C SER A 282 -12.41 -10.75 5.60
N PHE A 283 -11.65 -10.46 4.55
CA PHE A 283 -10.37 -11.08 4.24
C PHE A 283 -9.18 -10.31 4.81
N THR A 284 -9.42 -9.15 5.45
CA THR A 284 -8.37 -8.39 6.10
C THR A 284 -7.80 -9.12 7.30
N TYR A 285 -6.50 -8.94 7.53
CA TYR A 285 -5.82 -9.52 8.69
C TYR A 285 -6.52 -9.14 10.00
N GLU A 286 -6.88 -7.87 10.17
CA GLU A 286 -7.53 -7.38 11.38
C GLU A 286 -8.88 -8.07 11.64
N ARG A 287 -9.75 -8.17 10.63
CA ARG A 287 -11.06 -8.83 10.77
C ARG A 287 -10.94 -10.34 11.03
N ARG A 288 -10.01 -11.00 10.36
CA ARG A 288 -9.75 -12.43 10.63
C ARG A 288 -9.11 -12.65 11.99
N PHE A 289 -8.26 -11.73 12.45
CA PHE A 289 -7.67 -11.79 13.78
C PHE A 289 -8.75 -11.69 14.86
N GLU A 290 -9.69 -10.74 14.72
CA GLU A 290 -10.86 -10.59 15.60
C GLU A 290 -11.79 -11.81 15.60
N ALA A 291 -11.97 -12.44 14.45
CA ALA A 291 -12.85 -13.60 14.29
C ALA A 291 -12.23 -14.93 14.74
N HIS A 292 -10.94 -14.94 15.09
CA HIS A 292 -10.25 -16.16 15.50
C HIS A 292 -10.77 -16.66 16.86
N PRO A 293 -10.94 -17.99 17.05
CA PRO A 293 -11.48 -18.56 18.30
C PRO A 293 -10.70 -18.18 19.57
N ASP A 294 -9.39 -17.97 19.47
CA ASP A 294 -8.55 -17.59 20.60
C ASP A 294 -8.60 -16.07 20.92
N TYR A 295 -9.20 -15.25 20.06
CA TYR A 295 -9.23 -13.80 20.25
C TYR A 295 -9.96 -13.34 21.53
N PRO A 296 -11.11 -13.88 21.91
CA PRO A 296 -11.78 -13.49 23.17
C PRO A 296 -10.89 -13.70 24.41
N GLN A 297 -10.13 -14.80 24.44
CA GLN A 297 -9.18 -15.05 25.53
C GLN A 297 -8.04 -14.01 25.51
N LEU A 298 -7.47 -13.73 24.35
CA LEU A 298 -6.44 -12.70 24.21
C LEU A 298 -6.95 -11.32 24.65
N TRP A 299 -8.17 -10.96 24.24
CA TRP A 299 -8.80 -9.70 24.64
C TRP A 299 -8.95 -9.58 26.16
N SER A 300 -9.41 -10.64 26.83
CA SER A 300 -9.55 -10.69 28.29
C SER A 300 -8.20 -10.51 29.00
N ILE A 301 -7.14 -11.15 28.50
CA ILE A 301 -5.79 -11.03 29.05
C ILE A 301 -5.25 -9.62 28.87
N ARG A 302 -5.41 -9.03 27.68
CA ARG A 302 -5.01 -7.64 27.40
C ARG A 302 -5.75 -6.65 28.33
N LYS A 303 -7.04 -6.89 28.60
CA LYS A 303 -7.82 -6.11 29.56
C LYS A 303 -7.23 -6.23 30.98
N ALA A 304 -6.96 -7.45 31.43
CA ALA A 304 -6.34 -7.71 32.75
C ALA A 304 -4.95 -7.05 32.88
N ILE A 305 -4.13 -7.04 31.82
CA ILE A 305 -2.84 -6.34 31.81
C ILE A 305 -3.03 -4.83 32.00
N ARG A 306 -4.02 -4.23 31.33
CA ARG A 306 -4.33 -2.80 31.48
C ARG A 306 -4.78 -2.44 32.88
N GLU A 307 -5.69 -3.21 33.43
CA GLU A 307 -6.20 -3.04 34.79
C GLU A 307 -5.07 -3.18 35.86
N LEU A 308 -4.21 -4.18 35.68
CA LEU A 308 -3.07 -4.42 36.55
C LEU A 308 -2.06 -3.24 36.50
N ARG A 309 -1.84 -2.65 35.32
CA ARG A 309 -1.00 -1.44 35.16
C ARG A 309 -1.53 -0.22 35.96
N GLN A 310 -2.83 -0.08 36.04
CA GLN A 310 -3.46 1.04 36.79
C GLN A 310 -3.33 0.90 38.28
N GLN A 311 -3.16 -0.32 38.80
CA GLN A 311 -3.12 -0.58 40.25
C GLN A 311 -1.82 -0.15 40.97
N ARG A 312 -0.75 0.24 40.25
CA ARG A 312 0.54 0.78 40.73
C ARG A 312 1.15 0.08 41.98
N LYS A 313 0.92 -1.21 42.16
CA LYS A 313 1.51 -1.99 43.26
C LYS A 313 2.82 -2.62 42.82
N HIS A 314 3.92 -2.27 43.44
CA HIS A 314 5.28 -2.74 43.15
C HIS A 314 5.71 -3.98 43.96
N ALA A 315 4.78 -4.86 44.30
CA ALA A 315 5.12 -6.11 44.97
C ALA A 315 5.66 -7.15 43.94
N ASP A 316 6.56 -8.05 44.37
CA ASP A 316 7.11 -9.10 43.53
C ASP A 316 6.02 -9.97 42.90
N SER A 317 4.94 -10.22 43.62
CA SER A 317 3.75 -10.94 43.10
C SER A 317 3.07 -10.20 41.93
N TRP A 318 3.12 -8.86 41.90
CA TRP A 318 2.60 -8.06 40.77
C TRP A 318 3.44 -8.25 39.50
N HIS A 319 4.77 -8.21 39.64
CA HIS A 319 5.69 -8.43 38.51
C HIS A 319 5.51 -9.83 37.93
N GLN A 320 5.48 -10.87 38.76
CA GLN A 320 5.26 -12.25 38.31
C GLN A 320 3.91 -12.42 37.60
N LYS A 321 2.83 -11.81 38.12
CA LYS A 321 1.52 -11.86 37.48
C LYS A 321 1.52 -11.11 36.15
N MET A 322 2.15 -9.94 36.08
CA MET A 322 2.28 -9.16 34.85
C MET A 322 3.04 -9.94 33.79
N ASP A 323 4.16 -10.57 34.12
CA ASP A 323 4.97 -11.32 33.19
C ASP A 323 4.25 -12.58 32.68
N ARG A 324 3.52 -13.27 33.52
CA ARG A 324 2.67 -14.41 33.10
C ARG A 324 1.59 -13.98 32.12
N LEU A 325 0.90 -12.87 32.40
CA LEU A 325 -0.14 -12.34 31.49
C LEU A 325 0.45 -11.88 30.16
N LYS A 326 1.58 -11.19 30.16
CA LYS A 326 2.27 -10.77 28.94
C LYS A 326 2.71 -11.96 28.11
N SER A 327 3.34 -12.97 28.73
CA SER A 327 3.79 -14.19 28.04
C SER A 327 2.61 -14.93 27.41
N ARG A 328 1.49 -15.06 28.13
CA ARG A 328 0.29 -15.70 27.60
C ARG A 328 -0.35 -14.91 26.46
N ALA A 329 -0.38 -13.57 26.56
CA ALA A 329 -0.85 -12.72 25.46
C ALA A 329 -0.01 -12.90 24.21
N THR A 330 1.32 -12.88 24.35
CA THR A 330 2.27 -13.09 23.25
C THR A 330 2.08 -14.46 22.60
N GLU A 331 1.91 -15.51 23.40
CA GLU A 331 1.64 -16.87 22.90
C GLU A 331 0.36 -16.94 22.06
N LEU A 332 -0.72 -16.33 22.54
CA LEU A 332 -1.99 -16.30 21.81
C LEU A 332 -1.90 -15.46 20.54
N GLU A 333 -1.24 -14.31 20.57
CA GLU A 333 -0.99 -13.48 19.38
C GLU A 333 -0.22 -14.23 18.30
N LEU A 334 0.84 -14.95 18.69
CA LEU A 334 1.64 -15.77 17.78
C LEU A 334 0.82 -16.93 17.23
N ARG A 335 -0.01 -17.57 18.04
CA ARG A 335 -0.89 -18.67 17.61
C ARG A 335 -1.90 -18.19 16.57
N ILE A 336 -2.61 -17.10 16.85
CA ILE A 336 -3.58 -16.51 15.91
C ILE A 336 -2.87 -16.14 14.61
N ARG A 337 -1.75 -15.40 14.69
CA ARG A 337 -0.96 -15.03 13.51
C ARG A 337 -0.55 -16.26 12.70
N SER A 338 0.02 -17.27 13.34
CA SER A 338 0.47 -18.50 12.66
C SER A 338 -0.68 -19.24 11.99
N SER A 339 -1.85 -19.30 12.62
CA SER A 339 -3.05 -19.90 12.01
C SER A 339 -3.47 -19.13 10.75
N LEU A 340 -3.58 -17.81 10.83
CA LEU A 340 -4.00 -16.97 9.68
C LEU A 340 -3.02 -17.06 8.51
N PHE A 341 -1.72 -17.02 8.79
CA PHE A 341 -0.69 -17.15 7.75
C PHE A 341 -0.60 -18.57 7.19
N GLY A 342 -0.81 -19.60 8.04
CA GLY A 342 -0.80 -20.99 7.61
C GLY A 342 -1.96 -21.36 6.68
N GLU A 343 -3.11 -20.72 6.84
CA GLU A 343 -4.29 -20.91 6.00
C GLU A 343 -4.23 -20.13 4.68
N ALA A 344 -3.55 -19.00 4.67
CA ALA A 344 -3.48 -18.12 3.50
C ALA A 344 -2.57 -18.71 2.42
N ARG A 345 -3.04 -18.66 1.16
CA ARG A 345 -2.25 -19.01 -0.02
C ARG A 345 -1.68 -17.77 -0.71
N VAL A 346 -2.36 -16.65 -0.59
CA VAL A 346 -1.93 -15.34 -1.08
C VAL A 346 -1.94 -14.34 0.06
N ILE A 347 -0.82 -13.66 0.23
CA ILE A 347 -0.73 -12.46 1.05
C ILE A 347 -0.81 -11.26 0.09
N ALA A 348 -1.81 -10.40 0.30
CA ALA A 348 -2.05 -9.26 -0.59
C ALA A 348 -1.90 -7.94 0.16
N SER A 349 -1.12 -7.01 -0.38
CA SER A 349 -0.92 -5.68 0.21
C SER A 349 -0.58 -4.63 -0.85
N THR A 350 -0.64 -3.35 -0.48
CA THR A 350 0.05 -2.32 -1.27
C THR A 350 1.56 -2.50 -1.17
N LEU A 351 2.33 -1.90 -2.08
CA LEU A 351 3.80 -1.94 -2.03
C LEU A 351 4.34 -1.43 -0.70
N THR A 352 3.83 -0.30 -0.21
CA THR A 352 4.17 0.23 1.12
C THR A 352 3.65 -0.66 2.25
N GLY A 353 2.49 -1.29 2.05
CA GLY A 353 1.89 -2.25 2.97
C GLY A 353 2.73 -3.52 3.17
N ALA A 354 3.61 -3.85 2.23
CA ALA A 354 4.56 -4.96 2.37
C ALA A 354 5.59 -4.73 3.51
N ALA A 355 5.75 -3.49 3.97
CA ALA A 355 6.55 -3.15 5.15
C ALA A 355 5.75 -3.21 6.47
N ASN A 356 4.49 -3.62 6.45
CA ASN A 356 3.69 -3.76 7.66
C ASN A 356 4.37 -4.71 8.65
N ARG A 357 4.33 -4.35 9.94
CA ARG A 357 4.92 -5.13 11.03
C ARG A 357 4.45 -6.59 11.05
N VAL A 358 3.21 -6.85 10.63
CA VAL A 358 2.65 -8.20 10.53
C VAL A 358 3.44 -9.08 9.57
N LEU A 359 4.09 -8.48 8.55
CA LEU A 359 4.93 -9.14 7.56
C LEU A 359 6.44 -9.13 7.90
N GLU A 360 6.79 -8.65 9.09
CA GLU A 360 8.20 -8.63 9.51
C GLU A 360 8.75 -10.06 9.59
N GLY A 361 9.92 -10.28 9.00
CA GLY A 361 10.55 -11.60 8.93
C GLY A 361 10.00 -12.54 7.85
N GLU A 362 8.85 -12.25 7.26
CA GLU A 362 8.28 -13.08 6.20
C GLU A 362 9.08 -12.96 4.89
N LYS A 363 9.24 -14.10 4.21
CA LYS A 363 9.86 -14.22 2.88
C LYS A 363 8.99 -15.09 1.98
N TYR A 364 9.00 -14.77 0.70
CA TYR A 364 8.20 -15.44 -0.31
C TYR A 364 9.07 -15.88 -1.48
N SER A 365 8.80 -17.04 -2.06
CA SER A 365 9.50 -17.47 -3.27
C SER A 365 9.15 -16.56 -4.44
N THR A 366 7.89 -16.16 -4.55
CA THR A 366 7.41 -15.33 -5.66
C THR A 366 6.62 -14.10 -5.16
N LEU A 367 6.97 -12.95 -5.72
CA LEU A 367 6.23 -11.70 -5.62
C LEU A 367 5.60 -11.37 -6.97
N PHE A 368 4.31 -11.07 -6.96
CA PHE A 368 3.60 -10.49 -8.09
C PHE A 368 3.32 -9.00 -7.81
N ILE A 369 3.66 -8.13 -8.74
CA ILE A 369 3.32 -6.70 -8.66
C ILE A 369 2.41 -6.36 -9.83
N ASP A 370 1.14 -6.05 -9.54
CA ASP A 370 0.20 -5.53 -10.54
C ASP A 370 0.31 -4.01 -10.63
N GLU A 371 -0.01 -3.46 -11.79
CA GLU A 371 0.13 -2.04 -12.12
C GLU A 371 1.56 -1.49 -11.84
N ALA A 372 2.58 -2.30 -12.13
CA ALA A 372 3.98 -1.99 -11.83
C ALA A 372 4.50 -0.73 -12.54
N ALA A 373 3.90 -0.36 -13.67
CA ALA A 373 4.25 0.86 -14.40
C ALA A 373 3.76 2.16 -13.74
N GLN A 374 2.88 2.06 -12.73
CA GLN A 374 2.37 3.22 -11.98
C GLN A 374 3.11 3.46 -10.66
N ALA A 375 4.08 2.63 -10.32
CA ALA A 375 4.82 2.70 -9.07
C ALA A 375 6.21 3.28 -9.27
N LEU A 376 6.65 4.15 -8.35
CA LEU A 376 8.05 4.53 -8.25
C LEU A 376 8.91 3.29 -8.02
N GLU A 377 10.09 3.24 -8.62
CA GLU A 377 11.02 2.13 -8.45
C GLU A 377 11.31 1.85 -6.97
N ALA A 378 11.51 2.88 -6.16
CA ALA A 378 11.77 2.77 -4.74
C ALA A 378 10.65 2.04 -3.97
N ALA A 379 9.38 2.25 -4.36
CA ALA A 379 8.24 1.55 -3.76
C ALA A 379 8.27 0.04 -4.07
N CYS A 380 8.65 -0.34 -5.30
CA CYS A 380 8.80 -1.74 -5.68
C CYS A 380 9.84 -2.47 -4.82
N TRP A 381 10.95 -1.81 -4.49
CA TRP A 381 12.00 -2.40 -3.66
C TRP A 381 11.55 -2.71 -2.22
N ILE A 382 10.51 -2.03 -1.71
CA ILE A 382 9.92 -2.37 -0.39
C ILE A 382 9.43 -3.83 -0.38
N ALA A 383 8.74 -4.26 -1.43
CA ALA A 383 8.23 -5.62 -1.55
C ALA A 383 9.29 -6.60 -2.06
N ILE A 384 10.14 -6.21 -3.00
CA ILE A 384 11.15 -7.07 -3.64
C ILE A 384 12.14 -7.64 -2.64
N ARG A 385 12.50 -6.91 -1.60
CA ARG A 385 13.39 -7.41 -0.53
C ARG A 385 12.83 -8.63 0.24
N LYS A 386 11.54 -8.95 0.03
CA LYS A 386 10.89 -10.14 0.61
C LYS A 386 10.80 -11.32 -0.37
N ALA A 387 11.27 -11.18 -1.60
CA ALA A 387 11.01 -12.10 -2.68
C ALA A 387 12.24 -12.86 -3.18
N GLY A 388 12.03 -14.10 -3.64
CA GLY A 388 13.01 -14.89 -4.36
C GLY A 388 12.99 -14.61 -5.87
N ARG A 389 11.83 -14.34 -6.45
CA ARG A 389 11.64 -13.91 -7.84
C ARG A 389 10.51 -12.88 -7.94
N VAL A 390 10.48 -12.12 -9.03
CA VAL A 390 9.57 -11.00 -9.20
C VAL A 390 8.82 -11.13 -10.53
N ILE A 391 7.50 -11.10 -10.47
CA ILE A 391 6.63 -11.06 -11.64
C ILE A 391 5.97 -9.69 -11.68
N LEU A 392 6.22 -8.93 -12.74
CA LEU A 392 5.64 -7.61 -12.94
C LEU A 392 4.52 -7.69 -13.97
N ALA A 393 3.40 -7.07 -13.68
CA ALA A 393 2.32 -6.87 -14.62
C ALA A 393 1.99 -5.38 -14.71
N GLY A 394 1.79 -4.88 -15.91
CA GLY A 394 1.50 -3.47 -16.12
C GLY A 394 1.59 -3.08 -17.57
N ASP A 395 1.60 -1.78 -17.81
CA ASP A 395 1.75 -1.21 -19.13
C ASP A 395 2.55 0.10 -19.05
N HIS A 396 3.82 0.02 -19.40
CA HIS A 396 4.74 1.17 -19.33
C HIS A 396 4.49 2.22 -20.44
N CYS A 397 3.61 1.93 -21.37
CA CYS A 397 3.15 2.90 -22.38
C CYS A 397 1.97 3.76 -21.88
N GLN A 398 1.43 3.47 -20.68
CA GLN A 398 0.42 4.28 -20.03
C GLN A 398 1.04 5.32 -19.09
N LEU A 399 0.20 6.00 -18.28
CA LEU A 399 0.65 7.07 -17.40
C LEU A 399 1.70 6.56 -16.39
N PRO A 400 2.84 7.25 -16.29
CA PRO A 400 3.88 6.95 -15.31
C PRO A 400 3.44 7.36 -13.89
N PRO A 401 4.22 6.99 -12.85
CA PRO A 401 3.99 7.48 -11.51
C PRO A 401 4.08 9.01 -11.45
N THR A 402 3.26 9.60 -10.58
CA THR A 402 3.25 11.06 -10.39
C THR A 402 4.53 11.50 -9.68
N VAL A 403 5.25 12.44 -10.29
CA VAL A 403 6.40 13.14 -9.73
C VAL A 403 6.12 14.65 -9.80
N LYS A 404 6.12 15.31 -8.66
CA LYS A 404 5.77 16.75 -8.57
C LYS A 404 6.95 17.68 -8.80
N SER A 405 8.13 17.27 -8.35
CA SER A 405 9.36 18.04 -8.60
C SER A 405 9.79 17.91 -10.05
N ILE A 406 9.78 19.03 -10.78
CA ILE A 406 10.26 19.09 -12.16
C ILE A 406 11.73 18.64 -12.26
N MET A 407 12.54 18.98 -11.25
CA MET A 407 13.95 18.59 -11.20
C MET A 407 14.11 17.08 -11.03
N ALA A 408 13.35 16.46 -10.14
CA ALA A 408 13.36 15.02 -9.96
C ALA A 408 12.83 14.28 -11.21
N LEU A 409 11.77 14.80 -11.83
CA LEU A 409 11.20 14.24 -13.05
C LEU A 409 12.20 14.27 -14.22
N LYS A 410 12.81 15.42 -14.48
CA LYS A 410 13.87 15.58 -15.51
C LYS A 410 15.11 14.74 -15.21
N GLY A 411 15.41 14.50 -13.94
CA GLY A 411 16.49 13.61 -13.49
C GLY A 411 16.24 12.13 -13.75
N GLY A 412 14.98 11.74 -14.03
CA GLY A 412 14.57 10.37 -14.34
C GLY A 412 13.91 9.62 -13.18
N LEU A 413 13.37 10.31 -12.16
CA LEU A 413 12.64 9.64 -11.05
C LEU A 413 11.37 8.96 -11.55
N GLY A 414 10.75 9.44 -12.61
CA GLY A 414 9.56 8.84 -13.21
C GLY A 414 9.82 7.53 -13.96
N LYS A 415 11.08 7.16 -14.21
CA LYS A 415 11.42 5.87 -14.84
C LYS A 415 11.15 4.73 -13.86
N THR A 416 10.21 3.86 -14.23
CA THR A 416 9.79 2.76 -13.37
C THR A 416 10.74 1.57 -13.42
N LEU A 417 10.67 0.69 -12.41
CA LEU A 417 11.41 -0.57 -12.43
C LEU A 417 10.97 -1.45 -13.62
N MET A 418 9.69 -1.44 -13.97
CA MET A 418 9.17 -2.17 -15.11
C MET A 418 9.81 -1.70 -16.41
N GLU A 419 9.89 -0.39 -16.67
CA GLU A 419 10.58 0.16 -17.85
C GLU A 419 12.04 -0.25 -17.92
N ARG A 420 12.73 -0.18 -16.77
CA ARG A 420 14.14 -0.61 -16.68
C ARG A 420 14.32 -2.08 -17.06
N ILE A 421 13.43 -2.95 -16.57
CA ILE A 421 13.49 -4.38 -16.87
C ILE A 421 13.12 -4.63 -18.33
N VAL A 422 12.11 -3.96 -18.88
CA VAL A 422 11.76 -4.05 -20.32
C VAL A 422 12.95 -3.70 -21.20
N GLU A 423 13.71 -2.67 -20.85
CA GLU A 423 14.91 -2.27 -21.61
C GLU A 423 16.10 -3.23 -21.44
N ASN A 424 16.33 -3.71 -20.23
CA ASN A 424 17.49 -4.54 -19.91
C ASN A 424 17.26 -6.03 -20.16
N LYS A 425 16.02 -6.49 -20.11
CA LYS A 425 15.58 -7.89 -20.18
C LYS A 425 14.41 -8.08 -21.13
N PRO A 426 14.51 -7.66 -22.41
CA PRO A 426 13.40 -7.78 -23.36
C PRO A 426 12.94 -9.25 -23.54
N GLU A 427 13.83 -10.21 -23.29
CA GLU A 427 13.54 -11.65 -23.36
C GLU A 427 12.56 -12.12 -22.26
N THR A 428 12.39 -11.35 -21.20
CA THR A 428 11.48 -11.69 -20.08
C THR A 428 10.08 -11.10 -20.26
N VAL A 429 9.86 -10.31 -21.33
CA VAL A 429 8.62 -9.56 -21.55
C VAL A 429 7.69 -10.31 -22.48
N THR A 430 6.46 -10.50 -22.07
CA THR A 430 5.38 -11.02 -22.92
C THR A 430 4.29 -9.98 -23.07
N LEU A 431 4.08 -9.54 -24.31
CA LEU A 431 3.01 -8.61 -24.66
C LEU A 431 1.69 -9.38 -24.88
N LEU A 432 0.64 -8.97 -24.16
CA LEU A 432 -0.73 -9.41 -24.41
C LEU A 432 -1.28 -8.67 -25.64
N LYS A 433 -1.61 -9.41 -26.69
CA LYS A 433 -1.88 -8.82 -28.02
C LYS A 433 -3.36 -8.59 -28.29
N MET A 434 -4.26 -9.35 -27.67
CA MET A 434 -5.69 -9.34 -27.98
C MET A 434 -6.47 -8.57 -26.93
N GLN A 435 -7.18 -7.54 -27.34
CA GLN A 435 -8.04 -6.74 -26.46
C GLN A 435 -9.54 -7.04 -26.67
N TYR A 436 -10.33 -6.85 -25.59
CA TYR A 436 -11.76 -7.18 -25.53
C TYR A 436 -12.66 -6.00 -25.19
N ARG A 437 -12.08 -4.79 -24.96
CA ARG A 437 -12.78 -3.64 -24.39
C ARG A 437 -13.17 -2.59 -25.40
N MET A 438 -12.24 -2.22 -26.31
CA MET A 438 -12.39 -1.03 -27.16
C MET A 438 -12.79 -1.36 -28.58
N ASN A 439 -13.43 -0.37 -29.26
CA ASN A 439 -13.62 -0.41 -30.68
C ASN A 439 -12.26 -0.37 -31.42
N GLU A 440 -12.18 -1.02 -32.58
CA GLU A 440 -10.97 -1.14 -33.38
C GLU A 440 -10.44 0.24 -33.83
N GLN A 441 -11.33 1.14 -34.24
CA GLN A 441 -10.94 2.48 -34.69
C GLN A 441 -10.30 3.32 -33.58
N ILE A 442 -10.81 3.20 -32.32
CA ILE A 442 -10.26 3.90 -31.16
C ILE A 442 -8.88 3.32 -30.81
N MET A 443 -8.74 2.01 -30.92
CA MET A 443 -7.51 1.29 -30.58
C MET A 443 -6.39 1.50 -31.59
N LYS A 444 -6.71 1.65 -32.90
CA LYS A 444 -5.76 1.63 -34.01
C LYS A 444 -4.62 2.62 -33.82
N PHE A 445 -4.92 3.87 -33.49
CA PHE A 445 -3.90 4.89 -33.23
C PHE A 445 -2.92 4.47 -32.14
N SER A 446 -3.45 4.05 -31.00
CA SER A 446 -2.62 3.63 -29.87
C SER A 446 -1.82 2.36 -30.17
N SER A 447 -2.39 1.42 -30.95
CA SER A 447 -1.71 0.20 -31.36
C SER A 447 -0.50 0.50 -32.24
N GLU A 448 -0.67 1.36 -33.23
CA GLU A 448 0.41 1.75 -34.13
C GLU A 448 1.49 2.57 -33.43
N TRP A 449 1.09 3.51 -32.56
CA TRP A 449 2.01 4.45 -31.92
C TRP A 449 2.81 3.86 -30.76
N PHE A 450 2.17 3.05 -29.92
CA PHE A 450 2.78 2.56 -28.66
C PHE A 450 3.14 1.07 -28.69
N TYR A 451 2.51 0.27 -29.55
CA TYR A 451 2.65 -1.19 -29.53
C TYR A 451 3.07 -1.80 -30.86
N ASN A 452 3.65 -0.99 -31.74
CA ASN A 452 4.15 -1.42 -33.06
C ASN A 452 3.11 -2.20 -33.90
N GLY A 453 1.83 -1.85 -33.80
CA GLY A 453 0.74 -2.54 -34.48
C GLY A 453 0.41 -3.94 -33.98
N MET A 454 1.08 -4.39 -32.90
CA MET A 454 0.90 -5.76 -32.39
C MET A 454 -0.33 -5.94 -31.49
N TRP A 455 -0.98 -4.86 -31.10
CA TRP A 455 -2.18 -4.88 -30.32
C TRP A 455 -3.41 -4.92 -31.20
N SER A 456 -4.24 -5.98 -31.11
CA SER A 456 -5.35 -6.26 -32.04
C SER A 456 -6.66 -6.51 -31.26
N ARG A 457 -7.78 -6.30 -31.92
CA ARG A 457 -9.11 -6.62 -31.38
C ARG A 457 -9.47 -8.08 -31.66
N ARG A 458 -10.13 -8.74 -30.70
CA ARG A 458 -10.81 -10.00 -30.99
C ARG A 458 -11.98 -9.73 -31.93
N LEU A 459 -11.96 -10.32 -33.12
CA LEU A 459 -13.10 -10.37 -34.01
C LEU A 459 -14.19 -11.22 -33.34
N ARG A 460 -15.35 -10.64 -33.05
CA ARG A 460 -16.53 -11.44 -32.69
C ARG A 460 -16.87 -12.24 -33.93
N SER A 461 -16.89 -13.56 -33.90
CA SER A 461 -17.53 -14.39 -34.89
C SER A 461 -19.03 -14.01 -34.86
N VAL A 462 -19.44 -13.25 -35.86
CA VAL A 462 -20.88 -13.05 -36.11
C VAL A 462 -21.34 -14.36 -36.72
N THR A 463 -21.90 -15.24 -35.88
CA THR A 463 -22.72 -16.34 -36.39
C THR A 463 -23.99 -15.69 -36.91
N VAL A 464 -24.00 -15.39 -38.19
CA VAL A 464 -25.24 -15.07 -38.91
C VAL A 464 -26.01 -16.38 -38.94
N ALA A 465 -26.93 -16.52 -38.00
CA ALA A 465 -28.01 -17.52 -38.16
C ALA A 465 -28.89 -17.03 -39.31
N SER A 466 -28.62 -17.52 -40.51
CA SER A 466 -29.54 -17.40 -41.63
C SER A 466 -30.78 -18.24 -41.29
N SER A 467 -31.77 -17.63 -40.69
CA SER A 467 -33.13 -18.18 -40.66
C SER A 467 -33.67 -18.07 -42.08
N ILE A 468 -33.55 -19.12 -42.84
CA ILE A 468 -34.33 -19.33 -44.07
C ILE A 468 -35.77 -19.53 -43.59
N MET A 469 -36.59 -18.48 -43.69
CA MET A 469 -38.03 -18.61 -43.70
C MET A 469 -38.44 -19.24 -45.01
N THR A 470 -38.72 -20.51 -45.04
CA THR A 470 -39.50 -21.16 -46.10
C THR A 470 -40.97 -20.90 -45.78
N HIS A 471 -41.56 -19.99 -46.58
CA HIS A 471 -43.02 -19.95 -46.75
C HIS A 471 -43.48 -21.24 -47.44
N ARG A 472 -44.41 -21.94 -46.82
CA ARG A 472 -45.50 -22.67 -47.45
C ARG A 472 -46.77 -22.45 -46.62
#